data_c943fd7fb78cf59a912f88aece4c4a8e
#
_entry.id   c943fd7fb78cf59a912f88aece4c4a8e
#
_cell.length_a   1.000
_cell.length_b   1.000
_cell.length_c   1.000
_cell.angle_alpha   90.00
_cell.angle_beta   90.00
_cell.angle_gamma   90.00
#
_symmetry.space_group_name_H-M   'P 1'
#
loop_
_entity.id
_entity.type
_entity.pdbx_description
1 polymer ?
#
loop_
_entity_poly.entity_id
_entity_poly.type
_entity_poly.pdbx_seq_one_letter_code
_entity_poly.pdbx_strand_id
1 'polypeptide(L)'
;MNINDLNLFAAVAFHGNFTKAAEAMCTVQSNVTARIKNLEEEFGATLFLRTSRKVELTSAGKTLLHYSKQITNLIEEAKLSIGKSDLIKGQLKVGFTETTMALKGPGIVTEMAEKFPLVDLDLTSAMRDKLINDVLNYRLDAAFIPAPVYNEELEHIHIMDERIVAVTPLKFKSLDELLEQPQLKAIVFDEGCFFRARLENWLITHDITNYHKTVMHSIEGVVNFIESGIGFSFLPQDIISTFYHKRKIKTFSLPPEVSAVKTVLIYRKDNLSSPMLKAFISLFSSLKLQ
;
A
#
# COMPACT_ATOMS: atom_id res chain seq x y z
N MET A 1 -12.82 26.64 -16.80
CA MET A 1 -12.21 25.35 -16.44
C MET A 1 -12.15 24.42 -17.64
N ASN A 2 -11.06 23.66 -17.79
CA ASN A 2 -10.94 22.59 -18.79
C ASN A 2 -10.22 21.37 -18.15
N ILE A 3 -10.15 20.26 -18.88
CA ILE A 3 -9.56 18.99 -18.38
C ILE A 3 -8.11 19.19 -17.96
N ASN A 4 -7.34 20.02 -18.67
CA ASN A 4 -5.94 20.28 -18.33
C ASN A 4 -5.79 21.04 -17.02
N ASP A 5 -6.76 21.90 -16.67
CA ASP A 5 -6.80 22.59 -15.37
C ASP A 5 -6.99 21.59 -14.23
N LEU A 6 -7.87 20.58 -14.42
CA LEU A 6 -8.09 19.50 -13.45
C LEU A 6 -6.86 18.60 -13.32
N ASN A 7 -6.17 18.30 -14.41
CA ASN A 7 -4.93 17.52 -14.39
C ASN A 7 -3.81 18.27 -13.66
N LEU A 8 -3.64 19.55 -13.90
CA LEU A 8 -2.69 20.41 -13.18
C LEU A 8 -3.02 20.46 -11.68
N PHE A 9 -4.30 20.62 -11.36
CA PHE A 9 -4.76 20.61 -9.97
C PHE A 9 -4.44 19.26 -9.29
N ALA A 10 -4.74 18.13 -9.94
CA ALA A 10 -4.44 16.80 -9.43
C ALA A 10 -2.92 16.58 -9.27
N ALA A 11 -2.09 17.09 -10.19
CA ALA A 11 -0.64 17.04 -10.09
C ALA A 11 -0.11 17.82 -8.85
N VAL A 12 -0.64 19.02 -8.58
CA VAL A 12 -0.29 19.79 -7.38
C VAL A 12 -0.70 19.04 -6.11
N ALA A 13 -1.89 18.45 -6.10
CA ALA A 13 -2.37 17.64 -4.97
C ALA A 13 -1.49 16.41 -4.71
N PHE A 14 -1.04 15.74 -5.78
CA PHE A 14 -0.16 14.57 -5.70
C PHE A 14 1.24 14.92 -5.17
N HIS A 15 1.88 15.94 -5.75
CA HIS A 15 3.25 16.30 -5.40
C HIS A 15 3.37 17.15 -4.13
N GLY A 16 2.27 17.76 -3.66
CA GLY A 16 2.30 18.71 -2.54
C GLY A 16 3.21 19.92 -2.79
N ASN A 17 3.49 20.23 -4.08
CA ASN A 17 4.46 21.25 -4.48
C ASN A 17 4.17 21.73 -5.91
N PHE A 18 4.04 23.04 -6.10
CA PHE A 18 3.74 23.66 -7.39
C PHE A 18 4.86 23.49 -8.42
N THR A 19 6.12 23.57 -8.00
CA THR A 19 7.28 23.41 -8.90
C THR A 19 7.38 21.98 -9.41
N LYS A 20 7.29 20.99 -8.52
CA LYS A 20 7.30 19.57 -8.92
C LYS A 20 6.11 19.20 -9.81
N ALA A 21 4.93 19.77 -9.56
CA ALA A 21 3.77 19.60 -10.42
C ALA A 21 3.99 20.21 -11.81
N ALA A 22 4.62 21.39 -11.89
CA ALA A 22 4.95 22.02 -13.16
C ALA A 22 5.96 21.17 -13.96
N GLU A 23 7.00 20.66 -13.33
CA GLU A 23 7.96 19.73 -13.95
C GLU A 23 7.27 18.48 -14.50
N ALA A 24 6.43 17.82 -13.67
CA ALA A 24 5.69 16.63 -14.07
C ALA A 24 4.71 16.87 -15.23
N MET A 25 4.17 18.08 -15.35
CA MET A 25 3.23 18.47 -16.39
C MET A 25 3.90 19.21 -17.57
N CYS A 26 5.24 19.18 -17.64
CA CYS A 26 6.04 19.82 -18.71
C CYS A 26 5.67 21.31 -18.92
N THR A 27 5.49 22.06 -17.82
CA THR A 27 5.12 23.48 -17.85
C THR A 27 5.91 24.30 -16.82
N VAL A 28 5.62 25.58 -16.71
CA VAL A 28 6.27 26.46 -15.72
C VAL A 28 5.38 26.67 -14.50
N GLN A 29 6.00 26.88 -13.32
CA GLN A 29 5.28 27.06 -12.06
C GLN A 29 4.29 28.22 -12.10
N SER A 30 4.61 29.31 -12.80
CA SER A 30 3.71 30.46 -12.94
C SER A 30 2.39 30.10 -13.64
N ASN A 31 2.45 29.24 -14.67
CA ASN A 31 1.27 28.74 -15.34
C ASN A 31 0.40 27.87 -14.40
N VAL A 32 1.03 26.95 -13.66
CA VAL A 32 0.31 26.14 -12.65
C VAL A 32 -0.37 27.04 -11.63
N THR A 33 0.36 28.03 -11.10
CA THR A 33 -0.18 28.98 -10.11
C THR A 33 -1.39 29.75 -10.65
N ALA A 34 -1.30 30.27 -11.88
CA ALA A 34 -2.39 30.99 -12.52
C ALA A 34 -3.63 30.10 -12.77
N ARG A 35 -3.42 28.86 -13.23
CA ARG A 35 -4.51 27.90 -13.48
C ARG A 35 -5.21 27.50 -12.18
N ILE A 36 -4.46 27.23 -11.10
CA ILE A 36 -5.05 26.94 -9.78
C ILE A 36 -5.84 28.16 -9.26
N LYS A 37 -5.30 29.37 -9.39
CA LYS A 37 -6.02 30.59 -8.99
C LYS A 37 -7.34 30.75 -9.76
N ASN A 38 -7.34 30.52 -11.07
CA ASN A 38 -8.56 30.58 -11.88
C ASN A 38 -9.59 29.52 -11.43
N LEU A 39 -9.15 28.30 -11.07
CA LEU A 39 -10.04 27.28 -10.49
C LEU A 39 -10.61 27.73 -9.15
N GLU A 40 -9.80 28.29 -8.27
CA GLU A 40 -10.23 28.82 -6.96
C GLU A 40 -11.26 29.95 -7.13
N GLU A 41 -11.05 30.84 -8.10
CA GLU A 41 -12.00 31.90 -8.47
C GLU A 41 -13.30 31.33 -9.04
N GLU A 42 -13.23 30.36 -9.97
CA GLU A 42 -14.39 29.74 -10.61
C GLU A 42 -15.27 28.97 -9.61
N PHE A 43 -14.66 28.26 -8.65
CA PHE A 43 -15.38 27.54 -7.60
C PHE A 43 -15.70 28.40 -6.37
N GLY A 44 -15.20 29.61 -6.30
CA GLY A 44 -15.39 30.52 -5.15
C GLY A 44 -14.81 29.96 -3.85
N ALA A 45 -13.80 29.10 -3.93
CA ALA A 45 -13.23 28.39 -2.79
C ALA A 45 -11.73 28.20 -2.90
N THR A 46 -11.00 28.37 -1.81
CA THR A 46 -9.58 28.01 -1.75
C THR A 46 -9.42 26.50 -1.78
N LEU A 47 -8.62 25.99 -2.70
CA LEU A 47 -8.41 24.56 -2.91
C LEU A 47 -7.18 24.04 -2.18
N PHE A 48 -6.17 24.91 -1.95
CA PHE A 48 -4.94 24.56 -1.26
C PHE A 48 -4.64 25.48 -0.09
N LEU A 49 -4.26 24.88 1.03
CA LEU A 49 -3.59 25.56 2.14
C LEU A 49 -2.10 25.64 1.81
N ARG A 50 -1.59 26.86 1.69
CA ARG A 50 -0.17 27.13 1.34
C ARG A 50 0.55 27.59 2.62
N THR A 51 1.48 26.79 3.09
CA THR A 51 2.43 27.19 4.13
C THR A 51 3.83 27.28 3.53
N SER A 52 4.79 27.88 4.25
CA SER A 52 6.19 27.95 3.79
C SER A 52 6.86 26.58 3.58
N ARG A 53 6.26 25.50 4.09
CA ARG A 53 6.86 24.16 4.04
C ARG A 53 5.99 23.11 3.33
N LYS A 54 4.68 23.37 3.16
CA LYS A 54 3.74 22.37 2.64
C LYS A 54 2.60 23.01 1.83
N VAL A 55 2.13 22.28 0.83
CA VAL A 55 0.90 22.54 0.11
C VAL A 55 -0.04 21.38 0.41
N GLU A 56 -1.16 21.66 1.05
CA GLU A 56 -2.15 20.65 1.48
C GLU A 56 -3.53 21.01 0.91
N LEU A 57 -4.35 20.00 0.63
CA LEU A 57 -5.72 20.22 0.17
C LEU A 57 -6.61 20.74 1.29
N THR A 58 -7.44 21.74 1.01
CA THR A 58 -8.59 22.11 1.83
C THR A 58 -9.70 21.04 1.73
N SER A 59 -10.79 21.18 2.50
CA SER A 59 -11.98 20.35 2.30
C SER A 59 -12.55 20.49 0.90
N ALA A 60 -12.64 21.73 0.35
CA ALA A 60 -13.05 21.98 -1.03
C ALA A 60 -12.08 21.34 -2.05
N GLY A 61 -10.77 21.42 -1.78
CA GLY A 61 -9.74 20.77 -2.60
C GLY A 61 -9.90 19.24 -2.64
N LYS A 62 -10.19 18.61 -1.50
CA LYS A 62 -10.46 17.16 -1.45
C LYS A 62 -11.70 16.79 -2.27
N THR A 63 -12.76 17.57 -2.17
CA THR A 63 -13.98 17.39 -2.95
C THR A 63 -13.70 17.55 -4.46
N LEU A 64 -12.95 18.57 -4.85
CA LEU A 64 -12.60 18.75 -6.27
C LEU A 64 -11.69 17.63 -6.77
N LEU A 65 -10.75 17.13 -5.96
CA LEU A 65 -9.89 16.00 -6.35
C LEU A 65 -10.69 14.72 -6.61
N HIS A 66 -11.68 14.45 -5.78
CA HIS A 66 -12.63 13.36 -5.97
C HIS A 66 -13.31 13.46 -7.35
N TYR A 67 -13.94 14.60 -7.65
CA TYR A 67 -14.63 14.79 -8.95
C TYR A 67 -13.66 14.86 -10.13
N SER A 68 -12.48 15.44 -9.97
CA SER A 68 -11.45 15.48 -11.02
C SER A 68 -11.06 14.07 -11.46
N LYS A 69 -10.88 13.15 -10.52
CA LYS A 69 -10.57 11.75 -10.83
C LYS A 69 -11.72 11.05 -11.56
N GLN A 70 -12.96 11.26 -11.12
CA GLN A 70 -14.14 10.70 -11.80
C GLN A 70 -14.26 11.22 -13.25
N ILE A 71 -14.09 12.53 -13.44
CA ILE A 71 -14.14 13.15 -14.79
C ILE A 71 -13.05 12.55 -15.68
N THR A 72 -11.83 12.45 -15.20
CA THR A 72 -10.71 11.85 -15.96
C THR A 72 -11.01 10.40 -16.33
N ASN A 73 -11.51 9.60 -15.41
CA ASN A 73 -11.85 8.20 -15.66
C ASN A 73 -12.99 8.06 -16.68
N LEU A 74 -14.04 8.89 -16.59
CA LEU A 74 -15.14 8.90 -17.56
C LEU A 74 -14.67 9.27 -18.97
N ILE A 75 -13.71 10.19 -19.08
CA ILE A 75 -13.11 10.55 -20.39
C ILE A 75 -12.33 9.38 -20.97
N GLU A 76 -11.53 8.69 -20.17
CA GLU A 76 -10.79 7.50 -20.63
C GLU A 76 -11.76 6.37 -21.01
N GLU A 77 -12.81 6.14 -20.23
CA GLU A 77 -13.87 5.19 -20.57
C GLU A 77 -14.57 5.54 -21.88
N ALA A 78 -14.89 6.82 -22.11
CA ALA A 78 -15.48 7.28 -23.35
C ALA A 78 -14.54 7.09 -24.55
N LYS A 79 -13.24 7.40 -24.40
CA LYS A 79 -12.24 7.16 -25.45
C LYS A 79 -12.15 5.69 -25.82
N LEU A 80 -12.18 4.78 -24.84
CA LEU A 80 -12.17 3.34 -25.07
C LEU A 80 -13.47 2.85 -25.74
N SER A 81 -14.63 3.39 -25.34
CA SER A 81 -15.92 2.99 -25.88
C SER A 81 -16.16 3.48 -27.32
N ILE A 82 -15.61 4.64 -27.69
CA ILE A 82 -15.74 5.23 -29.03
C ILE A 82 -14.63 4.73 -29.97
N GLY A 83 -13.45 4.45 -29.40
CA GLY A 83 -12.32 3.92 -30.16
C GLY A 83 -12.59 2.50 -30.66
N LYS A 84 -12.19 2.18 -31.90
CA LYS A 84 -12.22 0.80 -32.44
C LYS A 84 -11.18 -0.13 -31.78
N SER A 85 -10.51 0.31 -30.73
CA SER A 85 -9.44 -0.44 -30.06
C SER A 85 -9.95 -0.93 -28.70
N ASP A 86 -10.16 -2.25 -28.59
CA ASP A 86 -10.42 -2.93 -27.31
C ASP A 86 -9.19 -2.91 -26.38
N LEU A 87 -8.15 -2.14 -26.71
CA LEU A 87 -6.88 -2.12 -26.01
C LEU A 87 -6.96 -1.22 -24.78
N ILE A 88 -6.96 -1.84 -23.61
CA ILE A 88 -6.82 -1.16 -22.32
C ILE A 88 -5.39 -0.62 -22.22
N LYS A 89 -5.26 0.71 -22.04
CA LYS A 89 -3.96 1.39 -21.95
C LYS A 89 -3.99 2.52 -20.91
N GLY A 90 -2.86 2.80 -20.32
CA GLY A 90 -2.70 3.88 -19.34
C GLY A 90 -1.83 3.45 -18.18
N GLN A 91 -1.71 4.30 -17.15
CA GLN A 91 -0.95 4.02 -15.95
C GLN A 91 -1.86 3.54 -14.82
N LEU A 92 -1.43 2.51 -14.09
CA LEU A 92 -2.09 2.02 -12.89
C LEU A 92 -1.09 2.00 -11.73
N LYS A 93 -1.41 2.70 -10.65
CA LYS A 93 -0.56 2.84 -9.46
C LYS A 93 -1.03 1.90 -8.38
N VAL A 94 -0.20 0.92 -8.03
CA VAL A 94 -0.56 -0.13 -7.07
C VAL A 94 0.44 -0.17 -5.90
N GLY A 95 -0.11 -0.11 -4.69
CA GLY A 95 0.66 -0.21 -3.46
C GLY A 95 0.71 -1.62 -2.90
N PHE A 96 1.80 -1.94 -2.19
CA PHE A 96 1.98 -3.23 -1.54
C PHE A 96 2.62 -3.03 -0.17
N THR A 97 2.32 -3.91 0.79
CA THR A 97 3.24 -4.10 1.90
C THR A 97 4.49 -4.85 1.41
N GLU A 98 5.62 -4.71 2.11
CA GLU A 98 6.90 -5.30 1.68
C GLU A 98 6.79 -6.81 1.44
N THR A 99 6.14 -7.52 2.37
CA THR A 99 5.98 -8.98 2.29
C THR A 99 5.11 -9.39 1.09
N THR A 100 4.01 -8.68 0.86
CA THR A 100 3.11 -8.97 -0.26
C THR A 100 3.79 -8.63 -1.59
N MET A 101 4.57 -7.55 -1.65
CA MET A 101 5.37 -7.20 -2.84
C MET A 101 6.35 -8.32 -3.17
N ALA A 102 7.10 -8.80 -2.18
CA ALA A 102 8.08 -9.87 -2.38
C ALA A 102 7.44 -11.19 -2.87
N LEU A 103 6.29 -11.56 -2.31
CA LEU A 103 5.62 -12.84 -2.63
C LEU A 103 4.81 -12.77 -3.93
N LYS A 104 4.12 -11.68 -4.20
CA LYS A 104 3.10 -11.59 -5.27
C LYS A 104 3.46 -10.61 -6.38
N GLY A 105 4.25 -9.58 -6.07
CA GLY A 105 4.59 -8.52 -7.03
C GLY A 105 5.08 -9.04 -8.38
N PRO A 106 6.11 -9.91 -8.44
CA PRO A 106 6.63 -10.42 -9.71
C PRO A 106 5.58 -11.13 -10.56
N GLY A 107 4.77 -12.02 -9.95
CA GLY A 107 3.70 -12.74 -10.66
C GLY A 107 2.62 -11.81 -11.21
N ILE A 108 2.21 -10.81 -10.43
CA ILE A 108 1.21 -9.81 -10.84
C ILE A 108 1.73 -9.00 -12.04
N VAL A 109 3.00 -8.56 -12.00
CA VAL A 109 3.61 -7.81 -13.11
C VAL A 109 3.64 -8.66 -14.38
N THR A 110 4.07 -9.92 -14.28
CA THR A 110 4.12 -10.84 -15.43
C THR A 110 2.73 -11.03 -16.02
N GLU A 111 1.73 -11.34 -15.21
CA GLU A 111 0.37 -11.59 -15.68
C GLU A 111 -0.28 -10.34 -16.31
N MET A 112 -0.03 -9.15 -15.72
CA MET A 112 -0.48 -7.88 -16.32
C MET A 112 0.18 -7.62 -17.66
N ALA A 113 1.50 -7.82 -17.76
CA ALA A 113 2.22 -7.61 -19.01
C ALA A 113 1.74 -8.56 -20.14
N GLU A 114 1.38 -9.79 -19.79
CA GLU A 114 0.84 -10.76 -20.75
C GLU A 114 -0.60 -10.41 -21.20
N LYS A 115 -1.48 -10.08 -20.25
CA LYS A 115 -2.90 -9.85 -20.56
C LYS A 115 -3.20 -8.43 -21.02
N PHE A 116 -2.46 -7.44 -20.49
CA PHE A 116 -2.71 -6.03 -20.71
C PHE A 116 -1.40 -5.27 -20.99
N PRO A 117 -0.69 -5.57 -22.09
CA PRO A 117 0.67 -5.09 -22.36
C PRO A 117 0.81 -3.56 -22.53
N LEU A 118 -0.31 -2.84 -22.67
CA LEU A 118 -0.33 -1.38 -22.79
C LEU A 118 -0.67 -0.67 -21.48
N VAL A 119 -0.83 -1.42 -20.38
CA VAL A 119 -0.99 -0.86 -19.04
C VAL A 119 0.38 -0.77 -18.37
N ASP A 120 0.79 0.46 -18.07
CA ASP A 120 2.01 0.74 -17.31
C ASP A 120 1.72 0.62 -15.81
N LEU A 121 2.38 -0.33 -15.14
CA LEU A 121 2.24 -0.55 -13.70
C LEU A 121 3.30 0.24 -12.94
N ASP A 122 2.85 1.22 -12.16
CA ASP A 122 3.68 1.94 -11.18
C ASP A 122 3.48 1.29 -9.80
N LEU A 123 4.48 0.55 -9.34
CA LEU A 123 4.43 -0.21 -8.10
C LEU A 123 5.18 0.51 -6.99
N THR A 124 4.58 0.57 -5.81
CA THR A 124 5.24 1.12 -4.62
C THR A 124 5.06 0.22 -3.42
N SER A 125 6.06 0.19 -2.54
CA SER A 125 5.96 -0.50 -1.25
C SER A 125 5.92 0.52 -0.11
N ALA A 126 4.99 0.32 0.84
CA ALA A 126 4.88 1.17 2.01
C ALA A 126 4.15 0.45 3.17
N MET A 127 4.14 1.10 4.33
CA MET A 127 3.36 0.64 5.48
C MET A 127 1.86 0.72 5.21
N ARG A 128 1.09 -0.17 5.84
CA ARG A 128 -0.36 -0.34 5.67
C ARG A 128 -1.13 0.98 5.71
N ASP A 129 -0.92 1.79 6.76
CA ASP A 129 -1.70 3.02 6.96
C ASP A 129 -1.36 4.09 5.91
N LYS A 130 -0.10 4.13 5.46
CA LYS A 130 0.30 4.99 4.34
C LYS A 130 -0.39 4.54 3.04
N LEU A 131 -0.44 3.24 2.77
CA LEU A 131 -1.12 2.69 1.60
C LEU A 131 -2.61 3.02 1.60
N ILE A 132 -3.30 2.85 2.74
CA ILE A 132 -4.70 3.24 2.89
C ILE A 132 -4.88 4.74 2.59
N ASN A 133 -4.06 5.58 3.20
CA ASN A 133 -4.12 7.03 2.98
C ASN A 133 -3.82 7.42 1.52
N ASP A 134 -2.88 6.74 0.88
CA ASP A 134 -2.52 7.03 -0.51
C ASP A 134 -3.65 6.60 -1.49
N VAL A 135 -4.38 5.50 -1.20
CA VAL A 135 -5.58 5.12 -1.96
C VAL A 135 -6.70 6.13 -1.73
N LEU A 136 -6.98 6.52 -0.48
CA LEU A 136 -8.01 7.52 -0.16
C LEU A 136 -7.75 8.90 -0.80
N ASN A 137 -6.48 9.27 -0.95
CA ASN A 137 -6.08 10.55 -1.54
C ASN A 137 -5.73 10.44 -3.03
N TYR A 138 -6.15 9.38 -3.74
CA TYR A 138 -5.94 9.16 -5.18
C TYR A 138 -4.47 9.17 -5.63
N ARG A 139 -3.53 8.90 -4.71
CA ARG A 139 -2.11 8.71 -5.03
C ARG A 139 -1.85 7.31 -5.55
N LEU A 140 -2.65 6.34 -5.10
CA LEU A 140 -2.70 4.97 -5.58
C LEU A 140 -4.11 4.66 -6.07
N ASP A 141 -4.21 3.81 -7.09
CA ASP A 141 -5.47 3.30 -7.61
C ASP A 141 -5.96 2.11 -6.79
N ALA A 142 -5.03 1.29 -6.29
CA ALA A 142 -5.30 0.15 -5.42
C ALA A 142 -4.10 -0.15 -4.51
N ALA A 143 -4.33 -0.95 -3.45
CA ALA A 143 -3.23 -1.44 -2.62
C ALA A 143 -3.53 -2.81 -1.99
N PHE A 144 -2.51 -3.65 -1.88
CA PHE A 144 -2.56 -4.91 -1.14
C PHE A 144 -2.15 -4.67 0.30
N ILE A 145 -3.04 -4.97 1.23
CA ILE A 145 -2.80 -4.76 2.67
C ILE A 145 -3.40 -5.89 3.52
N PRO A 146 -2.89 -6.10 4.74
CA PRO A 146 -3.55 -6.97 5.71
C PRO A 146 -4.90 -6.38 6.14
N ALA A 147 -5.94 -7.24 6.20
CA ALA A 147 -7.24 -6.92 6.78
C ALA A 147 -7.17 -6.93 8.33
N PRO A 148 -8.19 -6.36 9.03
CA PRO A 148 -9.42 -5.76 8.51
C PRO A 148 -9.24 -4.32 8.03
N VAL A 149 -10.16 -3.88 7.17
CA VAL A 149 -10.23 -2.50 6.66
C VAL A 149 -11.60 -1.92 6.99
N TYR A 150 -11.62 -0.84 7.74
CA TYR A 150 -12.85 -0.15 8.15
C TYR A 150 -12.84 1.26 7.56
N ASN A 151 -13.34 1.39 6.34
CA ASN A 151 -13.51 2.71 5.71
C ASN A 151 -14.62 2.62 4.66
N GLU A 152 -15.61 3.49 4.76
CA GLU A 152 -16.80 3.48 3.89
C GLU A 152 -16.52 3.87 2.44
N GLU A 153 -15.42 4.58 2.18
CA GLU A 153 -15.03 5.00 0.83
C GLU A 153 -14.27 3.90 0.07
N LEU A 154 -13.84 2.83 0.76
CA LEU A 154 -13.06 1.75 0.19
C LEU A 154 -13.92 0.52 -0.05
N GLU A 155 -13.65 -0.16 -1.15
CA GLU A 155 -14.00 -1.56 -1.39
C GLU A 155 -12.77 -2.44 -1.20
N HIS A 156 -12.99 -3.72 -0.96
CA HIS A 156 -11.89 -4.66 -0.86
C HIS A 156 -12.26 -6.03 -1.46
N ILE A 157 -11.26 -6.68 -2.01
CA ILE A 157 -11.34 -8.06 -2.51
C ILE A 157 -10.36 -8.91 -1.70
N HIS A 158 -10.82 -10.05 -1.21
CA HIS A 158 -9.96 -11.05 -0.59
C HIS A 158 -9.02 -11.63 -1.64
N ILE A 159 -7.71 -11.65 -1.33
CA ILE A 159 -6.66 -12.13 -2.24
C ILE A 159 -6.10 -13.46 -1.75
N MET A 160 -5.69 -13.54 -0.48
CA MET A 160 -5.12 -14.75 0.09
C MET A 160 -5.24 -14.79 1.61
N ASP A 161 -5.23 -15.98 2.14
CA ASP A 161 -5.03 -16.24 3.56
C ASP A 161 -3.55 -16.54 3.82
N GLU A 162 -2.98 -15.86 4.79
CA GLU A 162 -1.58 -16.00 5.21
C GLU A 162 -1.52 -16.47 6.66
N ARG A 163 -0.40 -17.06 7.03
CA ARG A 163 -0.08 -17.37 8.42
C ARG A 163 1.21 -16.70 8.82
N ILE A 164 1.20 -16.06 9.97
CA ILE A 164 2.43 -15.60 10.60
C ILE A 164 2.94 -16.66 11.58
N VAL A 165 4.24 -16.71 11.71
CA VAL A 165 4.97 -17.59 12.62
C VAL A 165 5.92 -16.77 13.47
N ALA A 166 6.22 -17.25 14.66
CA ALA A 166 7.34 -16.72 15.44
C ALA A 166 8.64 -17.27 14.84
N VAL A 167 9.54 -16.38 14.48
CA VAL A 167 10.87 -16.71 13.94
C VAL A 167 11.91 -16.43 15.00
N THR A 168 12.72 -17.44 15.34
CA THR A 168 13.66 -17.41 16.46
C THR A 168 15.03 -17.95 16.05
N PRO A 169 16.08 -17.68 16.84
CA PRO A 169 17.34 -18.41 16.74
C PRO A 169 17.14 -19.92 16.95
N LEU A 170 18.01 -20.75 16.35
CA LEU A 170 17.94 -22.21 16.46
C LEU A 170 18.03 -22.77 17.90
N LYS A 171 18.63 -22.01 18.82
CA LYS A 171 18.85 -22.44 20.19
C LYS A 171 17.57 -22.73 20.98
N PHE A 172 16.46 -22.08 20.65
CA PHE A 172 15.21 -22.26 21.37
C PHE A 172 14.47 -23.53 20.92
N LYS A 173 13.99 -24.31 21.90
CA LYS A 173 13.24 -25.54 21.66
C LYS A 173 11.73 -25.33 21.63
N SER A 174 11.22 -24.29 22.31
CA SER A 174 9.81 -23.91 22.39
C SER A 174 9.66 -22.39 22.51
N LEU A 175 8.42 -21.90 22.35
CA LEU A 175 8.10 -20.50 22.63
C LEU A 175 8.15 -20.18 24.12
N ASP A 176 7.80 -21.13 25.00
CA ASP A 176 7.89 -20.95 26.43
C ASP A 176 9.33 -20.67 26.85
N GLU A 177 10.31 -21.47 26.35
CA GLU A 177 11.74 -21.25 26.61
C GLU A 177 12.21 -19.86 26.12
N LEU A 178 11.64 -19.36 25.03
CA LEU A 178 11.89 -18.00 24.53
C LEU A 178 11.34 -16.95 25.49
N LEU A 179 10.08 -17.11 25.92
CA LEU A 179 9.39 -16.13 26.77
C LEU A 179 9.98 -16.07 28.21
N GLU A 180 10.57 -17.15 28.69
CA GLU A 180 11.25 -17.23 30.01
C GLU A 180 12.61 -16.50 30.03
N GLN A 181 13.09 -15.97 28.90
CA GLN A 181 14.37 -15.28 28.85
C GLN A 181 14.35 -13.99 29.71
N PRO A 182 15.33 -13.81 30.63
CA PRO A 182 15.40 -12.65 31.52
C PRO A 182 15.49 -11.30 30.75
N GLN A 183 16.04 -11.33 29.55
CA GLN A 183 16.18 -10.19 28.65
C GLN A 183 15.61 -10.54 27.30
N LEU A 184 14.29 -10.62 27.23
CA LEU A 184 13.61 -10.88 25.96
C LEU A 184 13.86 -9.72 24.98
N LYS A 185 14.23 -10.06 23.75
CA LYS A 185 14.49 -9.10 22.68
C LYS A 185 13.61 -9.38 21.48
N ALA A 186 12.80 -8.41 21.12
CA ALA A 186 11.98 -8.44 19.90
C ALA A 186 12.64 -7.60 18.81
N ILE A 187 12.76 -8.17 17.62
CA ILE A 187 13.19 -7.48 16.42
C ILE A 187 11.93 -7.15 15.61
N VAL A 188 11.65 -5.88 15.46
CA VAL A 188 10.37 -5.40 14.93
C VAL A 188 10.58 -4.41 13.79
N PHE A 189 9.57 -4.25 12.96
CA PHE A 189 9.50 -3.15 12.01
C PHE A 189 9.09 -1.83 12.69
N ASP A 190 9.02 -0.75 11.92
CA ASP A 190 8.55 0.55 12.38
C ASP A 190 7.14 0.52 12.95
N GLU A 191 6.76 1.58 13.64
CA GLU A 191 5.39 1.83 14.07
C GLU A 191 4.43 1.84 12.87
N GLY A 192 3.24 1.26 13.06
CA GLY A 192 2.27 1.04 11.97
C GLY A 192 2.46 -0.27 11.23
N CYS A 193 3.51 -1.07 11.52
CA CYS A 193 3.64 -2.41 10.96
C CYS A 193 2.63 -3.38 11.60
N PHE A 194 1.85 -4.06 10.76
CA PHE A 194 0.86 -5.03 11.20
C PHE A 194 1.47 -6.20 12.01
N PHE A 195 2.61 -6.73 11.58
CA PHE A 195 3.27 -7.84 12.27
C PHE A 195 3.85 -7.42 13.62
N ARG A 196 4.37 -6.20 13.72
CA ARG A 196 4.79 -5.61 14.99
C ARG A 196 3.62 -5.51 15.97
N ALA A 197 2.50 -4.96 15.54
CA ALA A 197 1.31 -4.85 16.39
C ALA A 197 0.83 -6.22 16.88
N ARG A 198 0.85 -7.25 16.02
CA ARG A 198 0.51 -8.63 16.40
C ARG A 198 1.47 -9.20 17.42
N LEU A 199 2.78 -8.98 17.25
CA LEU A 199 3.80 -9.44 18.20
C LEU A 199 3.65 -8.73 19.54
N GLU A 200 3.51 -7.41 19.55
CA GLU A 200 3.36 -6.61 20.77
C GLU A 200 2.10 -7.02 21.54
N ASN A 201 0.97 -7.20 20.86
CA ASN A 201 -0.28 -7.67 21.47
C ASN A 201 -0.13 -9.10 22.03
N TRP A 202 0.56 -9.99 21.32
CA TRP A 202 0.81 -11.36 21.78
C TRP A 202 1.67 -11.37 23.05
N LEU A 203 2.70 -10.53 23.15
CA LEU A 203 3.50 -10.39 24.38
C LEU A 203 2.65 -9.90 25.55
N ILE A 204 1.74 -8.94 25.32
CA ILE A 204 0.82 -8.45 26.36
C ILE A 204 -0.08 -9.57 26.87
N THR A 205 -0.59 -10.45 26.00
CA THR A 205 -1.44 -11.61 26.42
C THR A 205 -0.69 -12.65 27.23
N HIS A 206 0.67 -12.59 27.25
CA HIS A 206 1.55 -13.42 28.10
C HIS A 206 2.13 -12.64 29.28
N ASP A 207 1.51 -11.49 29.65
CA ASP A 207 1.95 -10.62 30.74
C ASP A 207 3.39 -10.07 30.58
N ILE A 208 3.91 -10.05 29.35
CA ILE A 208 5.26 -9.57 29.04
C ILE A 208 5.17 -8.13 28.54
N THR A 209 5.44 -7.19 29.46
CA THR A 209 5.45 -5.74 29.18
C THR A 209 6.85 -5.15 29.15
N ASN A 210 7.84 -5.84 29.73
CA ASN A 210 9.22 -5.39 29.77
C ASN A 210 10.11 -6.27 28.87
N TYR A 211 10.46 -5.74 27.69
CA TYR A 211 11.34 -6.38 26.73
C TYR A 211 12.08 -5.34 25.90
N HIS A 212 13.24 -5.72 25.35
CA HIS A 212 14.00 -4.83 24.47
C HIS A 212 13.50 -4.90 23.05
N LYS A 213 13.35 -3.74 22.40
CA LYS A 213 12.99 -3.63 20.97
C LYS A 213 14.19 -3.19 20.16
N THR A 214 14.40 -3.86 19.02
CA THR A 214 15.31 -3.43 17.97
C THR A 214 14.48 -3.23 16.70
N VAL A 215 14.48 -1.99 16.17
CA VAL A 215 13.69 -1.65 14.99
C VAL A 215 14.52 -1.84 13.72
N MET A 216 13.95 -2.52 12.73
CA MET A 216 14.54 -2.78 11.42
C MET A 216 13.58 -2.35 10.31
N HIS A 217 14.16 -1.92 9.19
CA HIS A 217 13.38 -1.40 8.05
C HIS A 217 13.31 -2.40 6.88
N SER A 218 13.85 -3.61 7.04
CA SER A 218 13.84 -4.65 6.00
C SER A 218 13.71 -6.05 6.60
N ILE A 219 13.08 -6.95 5.86
CA ILE A 219 12.94 -8.37 6.24
C ILE A 219 14.33 -9.02 6.40
N GLU A 220 15.26 -8.71 5.50
CA GLU A 220 16.63 -9.22 5.54
C GLU A 220 17.34 -8.81 6.85
N GLY A 221 17.20 -7.53 7.26
CA GLY A 221 17.72 -7.05 8.55
C GLY A 221 17.14 -7.83 9.73
N VAL A 222 15.82 -8.03 9.77
CA VAL A 222 15.16 -8.82 10.82
C VAL A 222 15.72 -10.23 10.88
N VAL A 223 15.81 -10.92 9.73
CA VAL A 223 16.30 -12.33 9.66
C VAL A 223 17.77 -12.42 10.06
N ASN A 224 18.63 -11.49 9.64
CA ASN A 224 20.06 -11.46 10.01
C ASN A 224 20.26 -11.33 11.52
N PHE A 225 19.49 -10.47 12.18
CA PHE A 225 19.58 -10.31 13.64
C PHE A 225 19.07 -11.53 14.40
N ILE A 226 17.99 -12.16 13.91
CA ILE A 226 17.48 -13.42 14.48
C ILE A 226 18.53 -14.54 14.34
N GLU A 227 19.10 -14.72 13.15
CA GLU A 227 20.11 -15.74 12.89
C GLU A 227 21.36 -15.54 13.76
N SER A 228 21.72 -14.29 14.05
CA SER A 228 22.81 -13.93 14.96
C SER A 228 22.49 -14.18 16.46
N GLY A 229 21.29 -14.68 16.78
CA GLY A 229 20.91 -15.01 18.14
C GLY A 229 20.41 -13.83 19.00
N ILE A 230 20.15 -12.66 18.40
CA ILE A 230 19.88 -11.41 19.13
C ILE A 230 18.45 -11.35 19.65
N GLY A 231 17.46 -11.89 18.93
CA GLY A 231 16.05 -11.82 19.34
C GLY A 231 15.14 -12.65 18.46
N PHE A 232 13.85 -12.34 18.46
CA PHE A 232 12.84 -13.02 17.68
C PHE A 232 11.90 -12.00 17.01
N SER A 233 11.12 -12.45 16.01
CA SER A 233 10.13 -11.62 15.34
C SER A 233 8.93 -12.46 14.88
N PHE A 234 7.89 -11.77 14.43
CA PHE A 234 6.77 -12.36 13.71
C PHE A 234 6.86 -12.03 12.23
N LEU A 235 6.85 -13.06 11.39
CA LEU A 235 6.91 -12.93 9.93
C LEU A 235 5.93 -13.89 9.25
N PRO A 236 5.48 -13.59 8.02
CA PRO A 236 4.69 -14.54 7.25
C PRO A 236 5.46 -15.84 7.00
N GLN A 237 4.79 -16.97 7.19
CA GLN A 237 5.37 -18.29 6.99
C GLN A 237 5.89 -18.45 5.56
N ASP A 238 5.15 -17.95 4.56
CA ASP A 238 5.52 -18.06 3.15
C ASP A 238 6.78 -17.26 2.81
N ILE A 239 7.03 -16.13 3.45
CA ILE A 239 8.29 -15.39 3.34
C ILE A 239 9.45 -16.26 3.80
N ILE A 240 9.32 -16.89 4.95
CA ILE A 240 10.38 -17.74 5.51
C ILE A 240 10.62 -18.97 4.64
N SER A 241 9.56 -19.67 4.25
CA SER A 241 9.68 -20.89 3.44
C SER A 241 10.19 -20.63 2.02
N THR A 242 9.87 -19.48 1.43
CA THR A 242 10.29 -19.15 0.07
C THR A 242 11.72 -18.61 0.02
N PHE A 243 12.07 -17.66 0.87
CA PHE A 243 13.32 -16.90 0.75
C PHE A 243 14.37 -17.26 1.80
N TYR A 244 13.97 -17.78 2.97
CA TYR A 244 14.86 -17.95 4.13
C TYR A 244 14.95 -19.38 4.65
N HIS A 245 14.46 -20.39 3.93
CA HIS A 245 14.46 -21.80 4.35
C HIS A 245 15.86 -22.39 4.59
N LYS A 246 16.92 -21.79 4.04
CA LYS A 246 18.31 -22.20 4.26
C LYS A 246 19.01 -21.50 5.41
N ARG A 247 18.36 -20.52 6.04
CA ARG A 247 18.94 -19.75 7.14
C ARG A 247 18.89 -20.53 8.46
N LYS A 248 19.84 -20.23 9.34
CA LYS A 248 19.93 -20.86 10.67
C LYS A 248 18.94 -20.24 11.66
N ILE A 249 17.68 -20.33 11.33
CA ILE A 249 16.55 -19.84 12.14
C ILE A 249 15.54 -20.96 12.34
N LYS A 250 14.66 -20.80 13.32
CA LYS A 250 13.58 -21.74 13.63
C LYS A 250 12.24 -21.01 13.62
N THR A 251 11.21 -21.70 13.19
CA THR A 251 9.84 -21.18 13.19
C THR A 251 8.98 -21.95 14.18
N PHE A 252 8.10 -21.24 14.87
CA PHE A 252 7.07 -21.82 15.72
C PHE A 252 5.71 -21.34 15.29
N SER A 253 4.75 -22.26 15.26
CA SER A 253 3.35 -21.91 14.99
C SER A 253 2.78 -21.09 16.15
N LEU A 254 1.94 -20.14 15.79
CA LEU A 254 1.20 -19.30 16.72
C LEU A 254 -0.28 -19.75 16.75
N PRO A 255 -1.01 -19.46 17.84
CA PRO A 255 -2.45 -19.70 17.88
C PRO A 255 -3.19 -19.05 16.70
N PRO A 256 -4.29 -19.65 16.20
CA PRO A 256 -5.00 -19.15 15.02
C PRO A 256 -5.43 -17.68 15.09
N GLU A 257 -5.82 -17.20 16.26
CA GLU A 257 -6.22 -15.82 16.53
C GLU A 257 -5.07 -14.82 16.36
N VAL A 258 -3.83 -15.26 16.51
CA VAL A 258 -2.62 -14.48 16.32
C VAL A 258 -2.07 -14.65 14.90
N SER A 259 -2.05 -15.91 14.43
CA SER A 259 -1.36 -16.29 13.18
C SER A 259 -2.15 -15.98 11.92
N ALA A 260 -3.49 -16.03 11.95
CA ALA A 260 -4.30 -15.85 10.75
C ALA A 260 -4.30 -14.38 10.27
N VAL A 261 -3.94 -14.20 9.02
CA VAL A 261 -3.93 -12.90 8.34
C VAL A 261 -4.63 -13.06 7.01
N LYS A 262 -5.51 -12.13 6.68
CA LYS A 262 -6.11 -12.04 5.34
C LYS A 262 -5.50 -10.87 4.62
N THR A 263 -4.92 -11.10 3.46
CA THR A 263 -4.48 -10.02 2.57
C THR A 263 -5.59 -9.69 1.60
N VAL A 264 -5.92 -8.41 1.51
CA VAL A 264 -6.97 -7.87 0.64
C VAL A 264 -6.39 -6.83 -0.32
N LEU A 265 -6.98 -6.73 -1.50
CA LEU A 265 -6.79 -5.61 -2.41
C LEU A 265 -7.84 -4.56 -2.08
N ILE A 266 -7.42 -3.37 -1.67
CA ILE A 266 -8.30 -2.22 -1.47
C ILE A 266 -8.24 -1.27 -2.65
N TYR A 267 -9.36 -0.63 -2.94
CA TYR A 267 -9.49 0.45 -3.91
C TYR A 267 -10.68 1.34 -3.55
N ARG A 268 -10.75 2.55 -4.12
CA ARG A 268 -11.90 3.44 -3.88
C ARG A 268 -13.12 2.98 -4.67
N LYS A 269 -14.30 3.06 -4.04
CA LYS A 269 -15.60 2.74 -4.67
C LYS A 269 -15.84 3.53 -5.96
N ASP A 270 -15.50 4.81 -5.93
CA ASP A 270 -15.69 5.74 -7.05
C ASP A 270 -14.65 5.58 -8.19
N ASN A 271 -13.57 4.82 -7.98
CA ASN A 271 -12.56 4.54 -9.01
C ASN A 271 -12.89 3.26 -9.84
N LEU A 272 -13.98 2.56 -9.54
CA LEU A 272 -14.40 1.36 -10.27
C LEU A 272 -14.73 1.62 -11.75
N SER A 273 -14.95 2.86 -12.16
CA SER A 273 -15.12 3.21 -13.58
C SER A 273 -13.82 3.09 -14.38
N SER A 274 -12.65 3.14 -13.73
CA SER A 274 -11.34 3.05 -14.39
C SER A 274 -11.16 1.73 -15.14
N PRO A 275 -10.95 1.74 -16.47
CA PRO A 275 -10.73 0.52 -17.25
C PRO A 275 -9.48 -0.26 -16.81
N MET A 276 -8.40 0.45 -16.44
CA MET A 276 -7.16 -0.16 -15.96
C MET A 276 -7.38 -0.86 -14.63
N LEU A 277 -8.13 -0.24 -13.70
CA LEU A 277 -8.45 -0.86 -12.41
C LEU A 277 -9.36 -2.10 -12.60
N LYS A 278 -10.36 -2.02 -13.47
CA LYS A 278 -11.21 -3.19 -13.81
C LYS A 278 -10.37 -4.34 -14.37
N ALA A 279 -9.46 -4.05 -15.31
CA ALA A 279 -8.55 -5.04 -15.87
C ALA A 279 -7.67 -5.67 -14.78
N PHE A 280 -7.10 -4.87 -13.91
CA PHE A 280 -6.30 -5.34 -12.79
C PHE A 280 -7.10 -6.24 -11.83
N ILE A 281 -8.30 -5.81 -11.44
CA ILE A 281 -9.20 -6.59 -10.57
C ILE A 281 -9.58 -7.91 -11.23
N SER A 282 -9.73 -7.96 -12.55
CA SER A 282 -10.10 -9.19 -13.27
C SER A 282 -9.08 -10.31 -13.12
N LEU A 283 -7.79 -10.00 -12.85
CA LEU A 283 -6.76 -11.01 -12.56
C LEU A 283 -7.10 -11.84 -11.32
N PHE A 284 -7.81 -11.24 -10.36
CA PHE A 284 -8.14 -11.89 -9.09
C PHE A 284 -9.55 -12.47 -9.05
N SER A 285 -10.35 -12.24 -10.09
CA SER A 285 -11.74 -12.76 -10.15
C SER A 285 -11.79 -14.28 -10.33
N SER A 286 -10.74 -14.87 -10.89
CA SER A 286 -10.58 -16.33 -11.03
C SER A 286 -10.18 -17.04 -9.73
N LEU A 287 -9.69 -16.31 -8.73
CA LEU A 287 -9.31 -16.86 -7.42
C LEU A 287 -10.51 -17.19 -6.52
N LYS A 288 -11.74 -16.76 -6.88
CA LYS A 288 -12.98 -17.08 -6.15
C LYS A 288 -13.54 -18.48 -6.45
N LEU A 289 -12.89 -19.27 -7.32
CA LEU A 289 -13.39 -20.59 -7.79
C LEU A 289 -12.50 -21.78 -7.37
N GLN A 290 -11.61 -21.58 -6.37
CA GLN A 290 -10.87 -22.72 -5.78
C GLN A 290 -11.06 -22.77 -4.28
#